data_1df674df68b35e45a9f36ee4010eb175
#
_entry.id   1df674df68b35e45a9f36ee4010eb175
#
_cell.length_a   1.000
_cell.length_b   1.000
_cell.length_c   1.000
_cell.angle_alpha   90.00
_cell.angle_beta   90.00
_cell.angle_gamma   90.00
#
_symmetry.space_group_name_H-M   'P 1'
#
loop_
_entity.id
_entity.type
_entity.pdbx_description
1 polymer ?
#
loop_
_entity_poly.entity_id
_entity_poly.type
_entity_poly.pdbx_seq_one_letter_code
_entity_poly.pdbx_strand_id
1 'polypeptide(L)'
;MKNFTTLFTAILMTFAVTVFANDDTKVYEGSVVLENGETLVGQIEMLSPTLNEVKVKFIASNGKATTYKASEVSAYSFAFPKYDASTKSYIDQTIEYVKKDVTVAPIPFGPKSVLIERQVAGTVNLYNFYAETRSAEHAFEHNYFVEKDNQMVEMNRENFKTILKDMVADYPELQVKVGTKGYGYKYVAQTIQEYNQYTAPKGAFLGMND
;
A
#
# COMPACT_ATOMS: atom_id res chain seq x y z
N MET A 1 -26.96 -25.17 -4.79
CA MET A 1 -25.71 -24.41 -4.71
C MET A 1 -26.01 -23.04 -5.34
N LYS A 2 -26.09 -22.00 -4.52
CA LYS A 2 -26.46 -20.64 -4.97
C LYS A 2 -25.18 -19.81 -5.11
N ASN A 3 -24.90 -19.41 -6.35
CA ASN A 3 -23.77 -18.53 -6.66
C ASN A 3 -24.08 -17.11 -6.21
N PHE A 4 -23.35 -16.60 -5.23
CA PHE A 4 -23.37 -15.19 -4.85
C PHE A 4 -22.35 -14.45 -5.71
N THR A 5 -22.85 -13.80 -6.76
CA THR A 5 -22.07 -12.84 -7.55
C THR A 5 -22.13 -11.50 -6.81
N THR A 6 -21.05 -11.12 -6.16
CA THR A 6 -20.93 -9.81 -5.49
C THR A 6 -20.66 -8.76 -6.57
N LEU A 7 -21.68 -7.98 -6.88
CA LEU A 7 -21.62 -6.85 -7.79
C LEU A 7 -20.95 -5.67 -7.05
N PHE A 8 -19.71 -5.33 -7.40
CA PHE A 8 -19.04 -4.12 -6.93
C PHE A 8 -19.57 -2.93 -7.76
N THR A 9 -20.53 -2.19 -7.19
CA THR A 9 -21.02 -0.95 -7.80
C THR A 9 -20.08 0.18 -7.40
N ALA A 10 -19.25 0.65 -8.34
CA ALA A 10 -18.47 1.88 -8.18
C ALA A 10 -19.41 3.09 -8.19
N ILE A 11 -19.65 3.69 -7.04
CA ILE A 11 -20.36 4.96 -6.93
C ILE A 11 -19.35 6.09 -7.13
N LEU A 12 -19.34 6.67 -8.32
CA LEU A 12 -18.58 7.89 -8.63
C LEU A 12 -19.38 9.07 -8.07
N MET A 13 -19.04 9.54 -6.87
CA MET A 13 -19.57 10.80 -6.33
C MET A 13 -18.59 11.93 -6.56
N THR A 14 -18.94 12.86 -7.44
CA THR A 14 -18.28 14.16 -7.58
C THR A 14 -18.68 15.05 -6.41
N PHE A 15 -17.76 15.26 -5.46
CA PHE A 15 -17.94 16.23 -4.38
C PHE A 15 -17.14 17.51 -4.66
N ALA A 16 -17.81 18.65 -4.50
CA ALA A 16 -17.20 19.96 -4.54
C ALA A 16 -16.29 20.14 -3.31
N VAL A 17 -15.01 20.43 -3.55
CA VAL A 17 -14.02 20.68 -2.50
C VAL A 17 -14.21 22.09 -1.95
N THR A 18 -14.67 22.20 -0.69
CA THR A 18 -14.50 23.44 0.09
C THR A 18 -13.17 23.35 0.84
N VAL A 19 -12.18 24.06 0.35
CA VAL A 19 -10.87 24.18 1.00
C VAL A 19 -11.02 25.13 2.20
N PHE A 20 -10.95 24.60 3.41
CA PHE A 20 -10.64 25.39 4.60
C PHE A 20 -9.15 25.41 4.78
N ALA A 21 -8.53 26.54 4.41
CA ALA A 21 -7.13 26.80 4.68
C ALA A 21 -6.95 27.13 6.16
N ASN A 22 -6.30 26.21 6.89
CA ASN A 22 -5.46 26.56 8.04
C ASN A 22 -4.60 25.35 8.42
N ASP A 23 -3.29 25.61 8.53
CA ASP A 23 -2.24 24.70 8.92
C ASP A 23 -1.77 23.73 7.80
N ASP A 24 -0.46 23.44 7.76
CA ASP A 24 0.24 22.57 6.78
C ASP A 24 -0.24 21.10 6.77
N THR A 25 -1.43 20.82 7.28
CA THR A 25 -2.01 19.49 7.40
C THR A 25 -2.56 19.05 6.04
N LYS A 26 -1.95 18.08 5.42
CA LYS A 26 -2.39 17.51 4.15
C LYS A 26 -3.54 16.54 4.39
N VAL A 27 -4.68 16.83 3.80
CA VAL A 27 -5.92 16.04 3.90
C VAL A 27 -6.31 15.56 2.51
N TYR A 28 -6.67 14.28 2.39
CA TYR A 28 -7.01 13.63 1.12
C TYR A 28 -8.31 12.87 1.22
N GLU A 29 -9.11 12.85 0.14
CA GLU A 29 -10.29 12.01 0.05
C GLU A 29 -9.91 10.54 0.17
N GLY A 30 -10.66 9.78 0.98
CA GLY A 30 -10.32 8.41 1.26
C GLY A 30 -11.36 7.63 2.04
N SER A 31 -10.97 6.44 2.47
CA SER A 31 -11.83 5.56 3.25
C SER A 31 -11.04 4.79 4.32
N VAL A 32 -11.75 4.41 5.37
CA VAL A 32 -11.24 3.53 6.45
C VAL A 32 -12.16 2.33 6.54
N VAL A 33 -11.59 1.14 6.54
CA VAL A 33 -12.29 -0.12 6.81
C VAL A 33 -11.98 -0.53 8.24
N LEU A 34 -12.99 -0.56 9.08
CA LEU A 34 -12.86 -0.96 10.48
C LEU A 34 -12.76 -2.48 10.61
N GLU A 35 -12.31 -2.97 11.77
CA GLU A 35 -12.21 -4.41 12.06
C GLU A 35 -13.56 -5.16 12.00
N ASN A 36 -14.66 -4.46 12.25
CA ASN A 36 -16.01 -5.02 12.12
C ASN A 36 -16.51 -5.12 10.66
N GLY A 37 -15.70 -4.69 9.68
CA GLY A 37 -16.04 -4.66 8.26
C GLY A 37 -16.79 -3.40 7.81
N GLU A 38 -17.09 -2.47 8.71
CA GLU A 38 -17.71 -1.19 8.37
C GLU A 38 -16.73 -0.34 7.57
N THR A 39 -17.21 0.27 6.47
CA THR A 39 -16.40 1.19 5.65
C THR A 39 -16.91 2.62 5.86
N LEU A 40 -16.00 3.47 6.31
CA LEU A 40 -16.20 4.90 6.48
C LEU A 40 -15.60 5.64 5.29
N VAL A 41 -16.37 6.51 4.62
CA VAL A 41 -15.91 7.35 3.51
C VAL A 41 -15.84 8.80 3.98
N GLY A 42 -14.72 9.47 3.69
CA GLY A 42 -14.46 10.84 4.12
C GLY A 42 -13.06 11.27 3.74
N GLN A 43 -12.37 11.97 4.64
CA GLN A 43 -11.03 12.46 4.40
C GLN A 43 -10.03 11.83 5.37
N ILE A 44 -8.81 11.62 4.89
CA ILE A 44 -7.68 11.11 5.67
C ILE A 44 -6.67 12.24 5.85
N GLU A 45 -6.36 12.56 7.09
CA GLU A 45 -5.25 13.46 7.41
C GLU A 45 -3.93 12.70 7.39
N MET A 46 -3.01 13.12 6.51
CA MET A 46 -1.70 12.53 6.39
C MET A 46 -0.84 12.88 7.60
N LEU A 47 -0.37 11.86 8.28
CA LEU A 47 0.58 11.97 9.39
C LEU A 47 2.01 11.69 8.90
N SER A 48 3.00 11.62 9.81
CA SER A 48 4.32 11.10 9.44
C SER A 48 4.23 9.63 9.03
N PRO A 49 5.17 9.11 8.21
CA PRO A 49 5.14 7.72 7.76
C PRO A 49 4.95 6.72 8.90
N THR A 50 5.73 6.82 9.96
CA THR A 50 5.64 5.92 11.13
C THR A 50 4.35 6.07 11.93
N LEU A 51 3.75 7.26 11.97
CA LEU A 51 2.45 7.46 12.62
C LEU A 51 1.31 6.88 11.79
N ASN A 52 1.41 6.91 10.45
CA ASN A 52 0.45 6.28 9.55
C ASN A 52 0.39 4.75 9.72
N GLU A 53 1.47 4.15 10.23
CA GLU A 53 1.55 2.71 10.50
C GLU A 53 0.87 2.29 11.80
N VAL A 54 0.66 3.22 12.74
CA VAL A 54 0.07 2.88 14.04
C VAL A 54 -1.33 3.45 14.26
N LYS A 55 -1.72 4.44 13.46
CA LYS A 55 -3.03 5.08 13.54
C LYS A 55 -3.39 5.79 12.25
N VAL A 56 -4.69 5.98 12.00
CA VAL A 56 -5.23 6.82 10.93
C VAL A 56 -6.11 7.90 11.54
N LYS A 57 -5.98 9.14 11.06
CA LYS A 57 -6.87 10.24 11.42
C LYS A 57 -7.87 10.46 10.30
N PHE A 58 -9.12 10.13 10.58
CA PHE A 58 -10.26 10.22 9.66
C PHE A 58 -11.12 11.43 9.98
N ILE A 59 -11.57 12.13 8.95
CA ILE A 59 -12.47 13.28 9.04
C ILE A 59 -13.75 12.94 8.29
N ALA A 60 -14.85 12.84 9.01
CA ALA A 60 -16.16 12.56 8.44
C ALA A 60 -16.71 13.77 7.67
N SER A 61 -17.72 13.57 6.81
CA SER A 61 -18.36 14.62 6.01
C SER A 61 -18.95 15.79 6.83
N ASN A 62 -19.26 15.56 8.10
CA ASN A 62 -19.71 16.59 9.03
C ASN A 62 -18.55 17.36 9.71
N GLY A 63 -17.31 17.15 9.30
CA GLY A 63 -16.10 17.76 9.83
C GLY A 63 -15.60 17.16 11.14
N LYS A 64 -16.24 16.11 11.68
CA LYS A 64 -15.80 15.45 12.91
C LYS A 64 -14.55 14.61 12.62
N ALA A 65 -13.44 14.93 13.29
CA ALA A 65 -12.21 14.14 13.23
C ALA A 65 -12.23 13.03 14.28
N THR A 66 -11.81 11.82 13.88
CA THR A 66 -11.65 10.65 14.75
C THR A 66 -10.33 9.98 14.42
N THR A 67 -9.59 9.61 15.46
CA THR A 67 -8.33 8.86 15.30
C THR A 67 -8.58 7.41 15.66
N TYR A 68 -8.30 6.52 14.71
CA TYR A 68 -8.36 5.06 14.89
C TYR A 68 -6.96 4.50 15.03
N LYS A 69 -6.76 3.58 15.96
CA LYS A 69 -5.51 2.83 16.11
C LYS A 69 -5.44 1.69 15.08
N ALA A 70 -4.23 1.20 14.79
CA ALA A 70 -4.04 0.04 13.91
C ALA A 70 -4.84 -1.20 14.35
N SER A 71 -5.13 -1.35 15.65
CA SER A 71 -5.95 -2.46 16.17
C SER A 71 -7.44 -2.33 15.86
N GLU A 72 -7.92 -1.16 15.46
CA GLU A 72 -9.33 -0.86 15.21
C GLU A 72 -9.67 -0.83 13.70
N VAL A 73 -8.62 -0.93 12.85
CA VAL A 73 -8.72 -0.73 11.39
C VAL A 73 -8.11 -1.94 10.68
N SER A 74 -8.79 -2.47 9.68
CA SER A 74 -8.25 -3.52 8.79
C SER A 74 -7.52 -2.93 7.58
N ALA A 75 -7.96 -1.77 7.08
CA ALA A 75 -7.32 -1.04 5.99
C ALA A 75 -7.78 0.43 5.95
N TYR A 76 -6.98 1.28 5.31
CA TYR A 76 -7.43 2.59 4.85
C TYR A 76 -6.75 2.95 3.54
N SER A 77 -7.39 3.83 2.76
CA SER A 77 -6.86 4.31 1.50
C SER A 77 -7.23 5.76 1.26
N PHE A 78 -6.43 6.45 0.45
CA PHE A 78 -6.70 7.82 0.04
C PHE A 78 -6.12 8.11 -1.33
N ALA A 79 -6.74 9.10 -2.02
CA ALA A 79 -6.28 9.58 -3.31
C ALA A 79 -5.15 10.60 -3.11
N PHE A 80 -3.95 10.30 -3.61
CA PHE A 80 -2.78 11.16 -3.52
C PHE A 80 -2.44 11.71 -4.90
N PRO A 81 -2.37 13.06 -5.08
CA PRO A 81 -1.99 13.64 -6.36
C PRO A 81 -0.50 13.42 -6.62
N LYS A 82 -0.19 12.65 -7.67
CA LYS A 82 1.16 12.39 -8.13
C LYS A 82 1.39 13.06 -9.47
N TYR A 83 2.50 13.78 -9.61
CA TYR A 83 2.88 14.36 -10.89
C TYR A 83 3.35 13.27 -11.86
N ASP A 84 2.68 13.17 -13.01
CA ASP A 84 3.07 12.29 -14.11
C ASP A 84 3.83 13.12 -15.15
N ALA A 85 5.12 12.83 -15.29
CA ALA A 85 5.99 13.54 -16.23
C ALA A 85 5.65 13.24 -17.70
N SER A 86 4.99 12.13 -18.01
CA SER A 86 4.62 11.76 -19.38
C SER A 86 3.45 12.59 -19.89
N THR A 87 2.44 12.81 -19.04
CA THR A 87 1.25 13.61 -19.34
C THR A 87 1.42 15.09 -18.92
N LYS A 88 2.49 15.40 -18.16
CA LYS A 88 2.73 16.71 -17.54
C LYS A 88 1.56 17.21 -16.69
N SER A 89 0.88 16.31 -16.03
CA SER A 89 -0.30 16.58 -15.19
C SER A 89 -0.20 15.84 -13.86
N TYR A 90 -1.03 16.26 -12.89
CA TYR A 90 -1.24 15.47 -11.68
C TYR A 90 -2.30 14.42 -11.94
N ILE A 91 -2.02 13.19 -11.56
CA ILE A 91 -2.95 12.07 -11.55
C ILE A 91 -3.15 11.60 -10.12
N ASP A 92 -4.36 11.19 -9.78
CA ASP A 92 -4.63 10.63 -8.47
C ASP A 92 -4.12 9.19 -8.42
N GLN A 93 -3.17 8.94 -7.51
CA GLN A 93 -2.71 7.60 -7.17
C GLN A 93 -3.35 7.19 -5.87
N THR A 94 -4.02 6.04 -5.84
CA THR A 94 -4.51 5.47 -4.59
C THR A 94 -3.34 4.94 -3.77
N ILE A 95 -3.19 5.47 -2.56
CA ILE A 95 -2.29 4.93 -1.53
C ILE A 95 -3.14 4.09 -0.60
N GLU A 96 -2.71 2.87 -0.33
CA GLU A 96 -3.43 1.93 0.51
C GLU A 96 -2.55 1.42 1.64
N TYR A 97 -3.07 1.45 2.85
CA TYR A 97 -2.50 0.85 4.04
C TYR A 97 -3.37 -0.32 4.48
N VAL A 98 -2.75 -1.46 4.76
CA VAL A 98 -3.44 -2.66 5.21
C VAL A 98 -2.85 -3.12 6.54
N LYS A 99 -3.70 -3.63 7.42
CA LYS A 99 -3.23 -4.20 8.68
C LYS A 99 -2.49 -5.50 8.44
N LYS A 100 -1.30 -5.60 9.03
CA LYS A 100 -0.47 -6.81 9.03
C LYS A 100 0.13 -7.03 10.41
N ASP A 101 0.25 -8.29 10.78
CA ASP A 101 1.05 -8.70 11.92
C ASP A 101 2.49 -8.92 11.43
N VAL A 102 3.37 -8.00 11.76
CA VAL A 102 4.77 -8.10 11.37
C VAL A 102 5.62 -8.43 12.58
N THR A 103 6.46 -9.46 12.44
CA THR A 103 7.52 -9.76 13.39
C THR A 103 8.77 -9.05 12.91
N VAL A 104 8.90 -7.76 13.24
CA VAL A 104 10.13 -7.00 12.96
C VAL A 104 11.01 -7.11 14.20
N ALA A 105 12.15 -7.77 14.05
CA ALA A 105 13.22 -7.63 15.02
C ALA A 105 13.98 -6.32 14.71
N PRO A 106 14.26 -5.41 15.63
CA PRO A 106 14.07 -5.55 17.08
C PRO A 106 13.21 -4.43 17.67
N ILE A 107 11.90 -4.55 17.62
CA ILE A 107 11.06 -3.70 18.48
C ILE A 107 10.54 -4.61 19.61
N PRO A 108 11.28 -4.79 20.71
CA PRO A 108 10.88 -5.66 21.80
C PRO A 108 9.56 -5.26 22.47
N PHE A 109 9.03 -4.06 22.15
CA PHE A 109 7.80 -3.51 22.72
C PHE A 109 6.90 -2.82 21.69
N GLY A 110 7.11 -3.04 20.39
CA GLY A 110 6.28 -2.47 19.33
C GLY A 110 4.90 -3.14 19.21
N PRO A 111 3.92 -2.48 18.56
CA PRO A 111 2.61 -3.06 18.30
C PRO A 111 2.77 -4.33 17.44
N LYS A 112 2.04 -5.40 17.82
CA LYS A 112 2.01 -6.65 17.05
C LYS A 112 1.33 -6.47 15.69
N SER A 113 0.42 -5.50 15.57
CA SER A 113 -0.32 -5.18 14.36
C SER A 113 0.02 -3.75 13.93
N VAL A 114 0.37 -3.59 12.66
CA VAL A 114 0.68 -2.31 12.02
C VAL A 114 -0.12 -2.16 10.73
N LEU A 115 -0.31 -0.91 10.30
CA LEU A 115 -0.86 -0.56 9.00
C LEU A 115 0.31 -0.29 8.06
N ILE A 116 0.55 -1.17 7.09
CA ILE A 116 1.67 -1.03 6.15
C ILE A 116 1.19 -0.64 4.77
N GLU A 117 1.94 0.24 4.11
CA GLU A 117 1.61 0.73 2.78
C GLU A 117 1.77 -0.38 1.74
N ARG A 118 0.69 -0.73 1.02
CA ARG A 118 0.73 -1.70 -0.06
C ARG A 118 1.13 -1.05 -1.37
N GLN A 119 2.33 -1.34 -1.85
CA GLN A 119 2.90 -0.82 -3.10
C GLN A 119 2.43 -1.59 -4.33
N VAL A 120 2.31 -2.91 -4.19
CA VAL A 120 1.87 -3.82 -5.27
C VAL A 120 0.94 -4.86 -4.68
N ALA A 121 -0.19 -5.09 -5.34
CA ALA A 121 -1.14 -6.15 -5.02
C ALA A 121 -1.14 -7.21 -6.13
N GLY A 122 -1.28 -8.50 -5.76
CA GLY A 122 -1.38 -9.61 -6.71
C GLY A 122 -1.02 -10.95 -6.11
N THR A 123 -0.52 -11.87 -6.93
CA THR A 123 0.02 -13.15 -6.49
C THR A 123 1.15 -12.96 -5.48
N VAL A 124 2.00 -11.96 -5.72
CA VAL A 124 2.96 -11.44 -4.77
C VAL A 124 2.56 -10.03 -4.39
N ASN A 125 2.41 -9.77 -3.10
CA ASN A 125 2.19 -8.42 -2.58
C ASN A 125 3.52 -7.81 -2.14
N LEU A 126 3.68 -6.50 -2.36
CA LEU A 126 4.81 -5.71 -1.87
C LEU A 126 4.30 -4.62 -0.95
N TYR A 127 4.96 -4.48 0.19
CA TYR A 127 4.62 -3.48 1.19
C TYR A 127 5.84 -2.66 1.57
N ASN A 128 5.62 -1.37 1.88
CA ASN A 128 6.58 -0.49 2.55
C ASN A 128 6.30 -0.46 4.05
N PHE A 129 7.36 -0.53 4.83
CA PHE A 129 7.37 -0.30 6.26
C PHE A 129 8.44 0.75 6.60
N TYR A 130 8.07 1.75 7.38
CA TYR A 130 8.95 2.84 7.73
C TYR A 130 9.43 2.71 9.19
N ALA A 131 10.73 2.78 9.38
CA ALA A 131 11.34 2.82 10.71
C ALA A 131 12.00 4.18 10.96
N GLU A 132 11.85 4.73 12.16
CA GLU A 132 12.60 5.91 12.55
C GLU A 132 14.08 5.56 12.70
N THR A 133 14.94 6.37 12.09
CA THR A 133 16.38 6.23 12.25
C THR A 133 16.92 7.28 13.21
N ARG A 134 18.04 6.97 13.85
CA ARG A 134 18.79 7.95 14.65
C ARG A 134 19.75 8.78 13.79
N SER A 135 19.70 8.62 12.46
CA SER A 135 20.56 9.37 11.55
C SER A 135 20.05 10.80 11.38
N ALA A 136 20.92 11.77 11.49
CA ALA A 136 20.60 13.17 11.24
C ALA A 136 20.31 13.45 9.74
N GLU A 137 20.77 12.58 8.84
CA GLU A 137 20.61 12.74 7.38
C GLU A 137 19.30 12.14 6.84
N HIS A 138 18.79 11.09 7.48
CA HIS A 138 17.56 10.42 7.06
C HIS A 138 16.67 10.19 8.29
N ALA A 139 15.54 10.89 8.34
CA ALA A 139 14.59 10.75 9.45
C ALA A 139 13.93 9.36 9.46
N PHE A 140 13.81 8.71 8.31
CA PHE A 140 13.14 7.42 8.14
C PHE A 140 13.97 6.51 7.23
N GLU A 141 14.02 5.24 7.59
CA GLU A 141 14.46 4.14 6.76
C GLU A 141 13.24 3.33 6.36
N HIS A 142 13.14 2.89 5.12
CA HIS A 142 12.07 2.00 4.72
C HIS A 142 12.61 0.61 4.37
N ASN A 143 11.90 -0.39 4.84
CA ASN A 143 12.12 -1.79 4.50
C ASN A 143 10.94 -2.27 3.65
N TYR A 144 11.21 -3.21 2.74
CA TYR A 144 10.15 -3.90 2.04
C TYR A 144 9.76 -5.17 2.79
N PHE A 145 8.47 -5.48 2.74
CA PHE A 145 7.97 -6.82 3.01
C PHE A 145 7.36 -7.37 1.74
N VAL A 146 7.64 -8.62 1.42
CA VAL A 146 7.00 -9.35 0.33
C VAL A 146 6.18 -10.48 0.90
N GLU A 147 4.99 -10.70 0.33
CA GLU A 147 4.08 -11.74 0.75
C GLU A 147 3.65 -12.56 -0.46
N LYS A 148 3.82 -13.88 -0.37
CA LYS A 148 3.29 -14.89 -1.30
C LYS A 148 2.75 -16.04 -0.48
N ASP A 149 1.57 -16.57 -0.84
CA ASP A 149 0.93 -17.71 -0.17
C ASP A 149 0.78 -17.52 1.36
N ASN A 150 0.43 -16.31 1.79
CA ASN A 150 0.32 -15.88 3.20
C ASN A 150 1.64 -15.96 4.00
N GLN A 151 2.76 -16.09 3.33
CA GLN A 151 4.08 -16.01 3.94
C GLN A 151 4.68 -14.64 3.67
N MET A 152 4.91 -13.88 4.74
CA MET A 152 5.51 -12.54 4.67
C MET A 152 6.98 -12.61 5.09
N VAL A 153 7.84 -12.00 4.28
CA VAL A 153 9.31 -11.97 4.49
C VAL A 153 9.82 -10.55 4.36
N GLU A 154 10.64 -10.12 5.30
CA GLU A 154 11.35 -8.83 5.21
C GLU A 154 12.43 -8.89 4.14
N MET A 155 12.47 -7.87 3.28
CA MET A 155 13.40 -7.76 2.17
C MET A 155 14.16 -6.44 2.22
N ASN A 156 15.48 -6.52 2.22
CA ASN A 156 16.41 -5.40 2.17
C ASN A 156 17.39 -5.53 0.99
N ARG A 157 18.35 -4.61 0.87
CA ARG A 157 19.33 -4.61 -0.22
C ARG A 157 20.23 -5.83 -0.26
N GLU A 158 20.47 -6.48 0.86
CA GLU A 158 21.40 -7.62 0.97
C GLU A 158 20.73 -8.92 0.52
N ASN A 159 19.46 -9.12 0.90
CA ASN A 159 18.72 -10.36 0.70
C ASN A 159 17.74 -10.36 -0.48
N PHE A 160 17.47 -9.18 -1.12
CA PHE A 160 16.39 -9.06 -2.12
C PHE A 160 16.55 -10.02 -3.30
N LYS A 161 17.79 -10.30 -3.74
CA LYS A 161 18.02 -11.20 -4.89
C LYS A 161 17.56 -12.62 -4.58
N THR A 162 17.90 -13.11 -3.40
CA THR A 162 17.50 -14.46 -2.95
C THR A 162 16.01 -14.53 -2.82
N ILE A 163 15.42 -13.60 -2.07
CA ILE A 163 13.96 -13.56 -1.83
C ILE A 163 13.17 -13.44 -3.12
N LEU A 164 13.50 -12.48 -4.00
CA LEU A 164 12.78 -12.33 -5.27
C LEU A 164 12.94 -13.54 -6.18
N LYS A 165 14.12 -14.14 -6.27
CA LYS A 165 14.30 -15.34 -7.08
C LYS A 165 13.46 -16.51 -6.60
N ASP A 166 13.31 -16.65 -5.28
CA ASP A 166 12.45 -17.68 -4.69
C ASP A 166 10.96 -17.37 -4.95
N MET A 167 10.55 -16.10 -4.80
CA MET A 167 9.16 -15.68 -5.06
C MET A 167 8.72 -15.89 -6.51
N VAL A 168 9.64 -15.72 -7.49
CA VAL A 168 9.36 -15.84 -8.93
C VAL A 168 9.93 -17.12 -9.55
N ALA A 169 10.16 -18.16 -8.74
CA ALA A 169 10.81 -19.41 -9.19
C ALA A 169 10.04 -20.14 -10.31
N ASP A 170 8.75 -19.96 -10.39
CA ASP A 170 7.84 -20.49 -11.42
C ASP A 170 7.82 -19.63 -12.71
N TYR A 171 8.60 -18.54 -12.76
CA TYR A 171 8.82 -17.72 -13.95
C TYR A 171 10.33 -17.60 -14.26
N PRO A 172 10.96 -18.62 -14.87
CA PRO A 172 12.41 -18.70 -15.07
C PRO A 172 13.02 -17.50 -15.82
N GLU A 173 12.30 -16.97 -16.80
CA GLU A 173 12.75 -15.81 -17.59
C GLU A 173 12.90 -14.55 -16.74
N LEU A 174 12.02 -14.32 -15.77
CA LEU A 174 12.10 -13.22 -14.83
C LEU A 174 13.16 -13.52 -13.74
N GLN A 175 13.22 -14.76 -13.25
CA GLN A 175 14.16 -15.17 -12.21
C GLN A 175 15.60 -14.86 -12.59
N VAL A 176 16.01 -15.12 -13.85
CA VAL A 176 17.38 -14.82 -14.31
C VAL A 176 17.67 -13.34 -14.45
N LYS A 177 16.65 -12.50 -14.64
CA LYS A 177 16.81 -11.04 -14.70
C LYS A 177 17.02 -10.41 -13.32
N VAL A 178 16.55 -11.03 -12.23
CA VAL A 178 16.65 -10.46 -10.87
C VAL A 178 18.09 -10.14 -10.49
N GLY A 179 18.33 -8.88 -10.16
CA GLY A 179 19.65 -8.34 -9.78
C GLY A 179 20.49 -7.85 -10.95
N THR A 180 20.01 -7.94 -12.20
CA THR A 180 20.67 -7.36 -13.39
C THR A 180 20.25 -5.89 -13.60
N LYS A 181 20.75 -5.25 -14.67
CA LYS A 181 20.37 -3.87 -15.01
C LYS A 181 18.87 -3.77 -15.25
N GLY A 182 18.18 -2.87 -14.55
CA GLY A 182 16.71 -2.71 -14.60
C GLY A 182 15.94 -3.60 -13.63
N TYR A 183 16.58 -4.56 -12.96
CA TYR A 183 15.96 -5.50 -12.01
C TYR A 183 16.69 -5.51 -10.65
N GLY A 184 17.33 -4.40 -10.30
CA GLY A 184 17.95 -4.20 -8.99
C GLY A 184 16.94 -3.81 -7.90
N TYR A 185 17.40 -3.65 -6.67
CA TYR A 185 16.57 -3.35 -5.49
C TYR A 185 15.59 -2.19 -5.69
N LYS A 186 15.99 -1.10 -6.35
CA LYS A 186 15.09 0.04 -6.62
C LYS A 186 13.95 -0.26 -7.62
N TYR A 187 14.02 -1.39 -8.33
CA TYR A 187 13.02 -1.82 -9.31
C TYR A 187 12.16 -3.00 -8.81
N VAL A 188 12.21 -3.30 -7.52
CA VAL A 188 11.49 -4.41 -6.91
C VAL A 188 10.00 -4.36 -7.22
N ALA A 189 9.36 -3.18 -7.07
CA ALA A 189 7.94 -3.02 -7.37
C ALA A 189 7.60 -3.38 -8.83
N GLN A 190 8.41 -2.91 -9.80
CA GLN A 190 8.23 -3.24 -11.22
C GLN A 190 8.43 -4.73 -11.49
N THR A 191 9.43 -5.35 -10.85
CA THR A 191 9.70 -6.78 -10.98
C THR A 191 8.52 -7.62 -10.48
N ILE A 192 7.95 -7.26 -9.34
CA ILE A 192 6.77 -7.93 -8.78
C ILE A 192 5.53 -7.69 -9.65
N GLN A 193 5.35 -6.49 -10.20
CA GLN A 193 4.25 -6.21 -11.13
C GLN A 193 4.36 -7.08 -12.40
N GLU A 194 5.58 -7.22 -12.99
CA GLU A 194 5.82 -8.11 -14.15
C GLU A 194 5.44 -9.56 -13.80
N TYR A 195 5.82 -10.04 -12.62
CA TYR A 195 5.45 -11.38 -12.15
C TYR A 195 3.94 -11.53 -11.96
N ASN A 196 3.29 -10.57 -11.32
CA ASN A 196 1.84 -10.62 -11.10
C ASN A 196 1.04 -10.60 -12.42
N GLN A 197 1.53 -9.88 -13.44
CA GLN A 197 0.96 -9.91 -14.78
C GLN A 197 1.10 -11.30 -15.44
N TYR A 198 2.25 -11.95 -15.26
CA TYR A 198 2.48 -13.30 -15.78
C TYR A 198 1.55 -14.33 -15.14
N THR A 199 1.32 -14.22 -13.81
CA THR A 199 0.47 -15.15 -13.04
C THR A 199 -1.02 -14.83 -13.10
N ALA A 200 -1.40 -13.65 -13.63
CA ALA A 200 -2.80 -13.28 -13.76
C ALA A 200 -3.57 -14.26 -14.65
N PRO A 201 -4.82 -14.62 -14.30
CA PRO A 201 -5.65 -15.45 -15.14
C PRO A 201 -5.74 -14.88 -16.56
N LYS A 202 -5.48 -15.72 -17.57
CA LYS A 202 -5.63 -15.32 -18.98
C LYS A 202 -7.08 -14.95 -19.22
N GLY A 203 -7.37 -13.66 -19.38
CA GLY A 203 -8.72 -13.11 -19.53
C GLY A 203 -9.04 -11.94 -18.60
N ALA A 204 -8.25 -11.68 -17.57
CA ALA A 204 -8.46 -10.55 -16.66
C ALA A 204 -8.23 -9.18 -17.33
N PHE A 205 -7.58 -9.14 -18.48
CA PHE A 205 -7.25 -7.91 -19.23
C PHE A 205 -8.23 -7.53 -20.36
N LEU A 206 -9.29 -8.31 -20.59
CA LEU A 206 -10.23 -8.04 -21.70
C LEU A 206 -11.34 -7.03 -21.35
N GLY A 207 -11.29 -6.39 -20.20
CA GLY A 207 -12.32 -5.45 -19.70
C GLY A 207 -11.90 -3.98 -19.59
N MET A 208 -10.75 -3.58 -20.12
CA MET A 208 -10.25 -2.19 -19.96
C MET A 208 -10.14 -1.38 -21.26
N ASN A 209 -10.75 -1.83 -22.35
CA ASN A 209 -10.89 -1.04 -23.59
C ASN A 209 -12.35 -1.12 -24.05
N ASP A 210 -13.17 -0.21 -23.53
CA ASP A 210 -14.34 0.36 -24.20
C ASP A 210 -14.67 1.71 -23.55
#